data_7ba274ec3782501c6d14eeb3e87595fa
#
_entry.id   7ba274ec3782501c6d14eeb3e87595fa
#
_cell.length_a   1.000
_cell.length_b   1.000
_cell.length_c   1.000
_cell.angle_alpha   90.00
_cell.angle_beta   90.00
_cell.angle_gamma   90.00
#
_symmetry.space_group_name_H-M   'P 1'
#
loop_
_entity.id
_entity.type
_entity.pdbx_description
1 polymer ?
#
loop_
_entity_poly.entity_id
_entity_poly.type
_entity_poly.pdbx_seq_one_letter_code
_entity_poly.pdbx_strand_id
1 'polypeptide(L)'
;MTSLLHLDSSARRDSLSRELGGVFAAAWRAEHPGGAYVYRDLAADPIPFIGAGWTELCDRVLAAGSTDLDRLAELADTPATTAAWAIVEPLLAEVRAADVVLIGTPMYNYSIPASLKAWLDQITFPRMSLAPTRFVVTTARGGMYSPGAPKAAYDYQERFLRDFFAGHFAVQDTVFVNAELVNSRQDPLLAHLRETHDASYAAALAAARRLGKEY
;
A
#
# COMPACT_ATOMS: atom_id res chain seq x y z
N MET A 1 -2.83 -0.76 -22.45
CA MET A 1 -4.01 -0.32 -21.64
C MET A 1 -3.47 -0.02 -20.26
N THR A 2 -3.86 1.10 -19.66
CA THR A 2 -3.42 1.46 -18.30
C THR A 2 -4.11 0.55 -17.26
N SER A 3 -3.41 0.21 -16.19
CA SER A 3 -3.88 -0.75 -15.17
C SER A 3 -3.68 -0.19 -13.76
N LEU A 4 -4.68 -0.39 -12.89
CA LEU A 4 -4.70 0.05 -11.51
C LEU A 4 -4.92 -1.14 -10.57
N LEU A 5 -3.96 -1.39 -9.68
CA LEU A 5 -4.15 -2.26 -8.52
C LEU A 5 -4.50 -1.39 -7.32
N HIS A 6 -5.69 -1.60 -6.74
CA HIS A 6 -6.16 -0.89 -5.56
C HIS A 6 -6.24 -1.82 -4.36
N LEU A 7 -5.45 -1.52 -3.34
CA LEU A 7 -5.37 -2.26 -2.08
C LEU A 7 -5.98 -1.45 -0.95
N ASP A 8 -6.86 -2.05 -0.16
CA ASP A 8 -7.33 -1.50 1.10
C ASP A 8 -6.87 -2.37 2.28
N SER A 9 -6.40 -1.73 3.36
CA SER A 9 -5.88 -2.44 4.52
C SER A 9 -6.54 -2.08 5.85
N SER A 10 -7.60 -1.24 5.82
CA SER A 10 -8.30 -0.82 7.03
C SER A 10 -9.25 -1.92 7.55
N ALA A 11 -9.17 -2.20 8.85
CA ALA A 11 -10.12 -3.06 9.53
C ALA A 11 -11.51 -2.41 9.73
N ARG A 12 -11.61 -1.10 9.51
CA ARG A 12 -12.89 -0.36 9.63
C ARG A 12 -13.59 -0.32 8.26
N ARG A 13 -14.89 -0.65 8.24
CA ARG A 13 -15.70 -0.52 7.01
C ARG A 13 -15.83 0.94 6.57
N ASP A 14 -16.14 1.83 7.52
CA ASP A 14 -16.29 3.28 7.30
C ASP A 14 -14.93 3.99 7.52
N SER A 15 -13.92 3.58 6.78
CA SER A 15 -12.57 4.12 6.89
C SER A 15 -12.36 5.28 5.92
N LEU A 16 -11.83 6.40 6.42
CA LEU A 16 -11.48 7.55 5.57
C LEU A 16 -10.37 7.20 4.56
N SER A 17 -9.44 6.28 4.90
CA SER A 17 -8.43 5.85 3.93
C SER A 17 -9.06 5.08 2.76
N ARG A 18 -10.10 4.24 3.02
CA ARG A 18 -10.87 3.58 1.97
C ARG A 18 -11.64 4.59 1.10
N GLU A 19 -12.25 5.58 1.74
CA GLU A 19 -12.99 6.63 1.03
C GLU A 19 -12.06 7.42 0.10
N LEU A 20 -10.89 7.83 0.58
CA LEU A 20 -9.88 8.53 -0.24
C LEU A 20 -9.41 7.66 -1.41
N GLY A 21 -9.12 6.36 -1.17
CA GLY A 21 -8.79 5.39 -2.20
C GLY A 21 -9.92 5.23 -3.22
N GLY A 22 -11.16 5.14 -2.76
CA GLY A 22 -12.35 5.06 -3.62
C GLY A 22 -12.54 6.30 -4.50
N VAL A 23 -12.28 7.50 -3.97
CA VAL A 23 -12.33 8.77 -4.73
C VAL A 23 -11.26 8.81 -5.82
N PHE A 24 -10.03 8.38 -5.50
CA PHE A 24 -8.96 8.25 -6.50
C PHE A 24 -9.37 7.25 -7.59
N ALA A 25 -9.75 6.03 -7.20
CA ALA A 25 -10.08 4.96 -8.12
C ALA A 25 -11.28 5.31 -9.03
N ALA A 26 -12.29 6.01 -8.50
CA ALA A 26 -13.42 6.49 -9.29
C ALA A 26 -12.99 7.52 -10.34
N ALA A 27 -12.12 8.47 -9.96
CA ALA A 27 -11.58 9.46 -10.88
C ALA A 27 -10.72 8.81 -11.96
N TRP A 28 -9.85 7.87 -11.58
CA TRP A 28 -8.99 7.13 -12.51
C TRP A 28 -9.81 6.32 -13.52
N ARG A 29 -10.83 5.60 -13.06
CA ARG A 29 -11.71 4.81 -13.95
C ARG A 29 -12.52 5.66 -14.93
N ALA A 30 -12.85 6.89 -14.54
CA ALA A 30 -13.53 7.83 -15.42
C ALA A 30 -12.63 8.30 -16.58
N GLU A 31 -11.34 8.50 -16.30
CA GLU A 31 -10.35 8.87 -17.33
C GLU A 31 -9.89 7.67 -18.18
N HIS A 32 -9.99 6.45 -17.63
CA HIS A 32 -9.55 5.19 -18.27
C HIS A 32 -10.68 4.17 -18.40
N PRO A 33 -11.73 4.44 -19.21
CA PRO A 33 -12.91 3.54 -19.30
C PRO A 33 -12.60 2.14 -19.81
N GLY A 34 -11.46 1.93 -20.48
CA GLY A 34 -10.96 0.61 -20.90
C GLY A 34 -9.80 0.08 -20.05
N GLY A 35 -9.43 0.77 -18.96
CA GLY A 35 -8.34 0.40 -18.08
C GLY A 35 -8.67 -0.85 -17.24
N ALA A 36 -7.66 -1.67 -16.98
CA ALA A 36 -7.79 -2.80 -16.07
C ALA A 36 -7.81 -2.32 -14.61
N TYR A 37 -8.79 -2.76 -13.83
CA TYR A 37 -8.92 -2.41 -12.42
C TYR A 37 -9.02 -3.68 -11.57
N VAL A 38 -8.04 -3.87 -10.69
CA VAL A 38 -8.01 -4.95 -9.71
C VAL A 38 -8.15 -4.35 -8.32
N TYR A 39 -9.08 -4.89 -7.52
CA TYR A 39 -9.29 -4.47 -6.13
C TYR A 39 -9.04 -5.63 -5.17
N ARG A 40 -8.32 -5.34 -4.09
CA ARG A 40 -8.06 -6.30 -3.01
C ARG A 40 -8.25 -5.66 -1.65
N ASP A 41 -9.11 -6.25 -0.82
CA ASP A 41 -9.31 -5.87 0.58
C ASP A 41 -8.49 -6.78 1.49
N LEU A 42 -7.31 -6.30 1.91
CA LEU A 42 -6.38 -7.05 2.75
C LEU A 42 -6.88 -7.28 4.20
N ALA A 43 -7.94 -6.59 4.61
CA ALA A 43 -8.56 -6.81 5.91
C ALA A 43 -9.70 -7.83 5.85
N ALA A 44 -10.41 -7.89 4.72
CA ALA A 44 -11.49 -8.86 4.50
C ALA A 44 -10.95 -10.23 4.03
N ASP A 45 -9.89 -10.22 3.21
CA ASP A 45 -9.19 -11.40 2.71
C ASP A 45 -7.69 -11.31 3.08
N PRO A 46 -7.33 -11.65 4.33
CA PRO A 46 -5.99 -11.47 4.84
C PRO A 46 -4.97 -12.40 4.15
N ILE A 47 -3.85 -11.82 3.74
CA ILE A 47 -2.73 -12.57 3.22
C ILE A 47 -2.02 -13.32 4.37
N PRO A 48 -1.71 -14.61 4.21
CA PRO A 48 -0.93 -15.36 5.20
C PRO A 48 0.43 -14.70 5.48
N PHE A 49 0.91 -14.78 6.70
CA PHE A 49 2.27 -14.36 7.02
C PHE A 49 3.30 -15.28 6.33
N ILE A 50 4.47 -14.73 6.06
CA ILE A 50 5.60 -15.52 5.53
C ILE A 50 5.94 -16.65 6.49
N GLY A 51 6.23 -17.83 5.94
CA GLY A 51 6.60 -19.02 6.68
C GLY A 51 7.91 -19.62 6.16
N ALA A 52 8.29 -20.80 6.69
CA ALA A 52 9.54 -21.46 6.34
C ALA A 52 9.71 -21.70 4.83
N GLY A 53 8.64 -22.06 4.11
CA GLY A 53 8.71 -22.27 2.65
C GLY A 53 9.03 -20.99 1.89
N TRP A 54 8.50 -19.84 2.34
CA TRP A 54 8.82 -18.54 1.75
C TRP A 54 10.30 -18.17 2.01
N THR A 55 10.79 -18.34 3.25
CA THR A 55 12.19 -18.05 3.57
C THR A 55 13.15 -18.95 2.80
N GLU A 56 12.82 -20.23 2.63
CA GLU A 56 13.60 -21.16 1.79
C GLU A 56 13.63 -20.70 0.32
N LEU A 57 12.49 -20.26 -0.23
CA LEU A 57 12.43 -19.71 -1.59
C LEU A 57 13.30 -18.45 -1.71
N CYS A 58 13.27 -17.55 -0.71
CA CYS A 58 14.10 -16.36 -0.66
C CYS A 58 15.60 -16.69 -0.63
N ASP A 59 16.01 -17.70 0.17
CA ASP A 59 17.40 -18.15 0.24
C ASP A 59 17.89 -18.69 -1.13
N ARG A 60 17.02 -19.36 -1.87
CA ARG A 60 17.33 -19.83 -3.24
C ARG A 60 17.52 -18.68 -4.22
N VAL A 61 16.69 -17.64 -4.11
CA VAL A 61 16.86 -16.40 -4.89
C VAL A 61 18.22 -15.76 -4.58
N LEU A 62 18.61 -15.72 -3.31
CA LEU A 62 19.93 -15.21 -2.89
C LEU A 62 21.06 -16.06 -3.45
N ALA A 63 20.96 -17.39 -3.39
CA ALA A 63 21.96 -18.32 -3.91
C ALA A 63 22.09 -18.25 -5.44
N ALA A 64 21.01 -17.99 -6.16
CA ALA A 64 21.02 -17.77 -7.60
C ALA A 64 21.75 -16.48 -8.03
N GLY A 65 22.02 -15.56 -7.09
CA GLY A 65 22.75 -14.31 -7.33
C GLY A 65 21.99 -13.25 -8.15
N SER A 66 20.80 -13.57 -8.61
CA SER A 66 19.96 -12.73 -9.46
C SER A 66 18.50 -12.90 -9.07
N THR A 67 17.69 -11.81 -9.18
CA THR A 67 16.24 -11.89 -9.06
C THR A 67 15.62 -11.64 -10.42
N ASP A 68 15.35 -12.71 -11.13
CA ASP A 68 14.53 -12.72 -12.32
C ASP A 68 13.11 -13.14 -11.89
N LEU A 69 12.19 -12.17 -11.82
CA LEU A 69 10.84 -12.40 -11.33
C LEU A 69 10.05 -13.38 -12.23
N ASP A 70 10.43 -13.50 -13.50
CA ASP A 70 9.79 -14.44 -14.43
C ASP A 70 10.20 -15.89 -14.17
N ARG A 71 11.31 -16.09 -13.47
CA ARG A 71 11.89 -17.40 -13.18
C ARG A 71 11.74 -17.84 -11.72
N LEU A 72 11.09 -17.07 -10.87
CA LEU A 72 10.91 -17.44 -9.46
C LEU A 72 10.19 -18.78 -9.29
N ALA A 73 9.24 -19.10 -10.16
CA ALA A 73 8.54 -20.39 -10.17
C ALA A 73 9.49 -21.59 -10.31
N GLU A 74 10.59 -21.45 -11.03
CA GLU A 74 11.58 -22.52 -11.24
C GLU A 74 12.34 -22.88 -9.96
N LEU A 75 12.38 -21.96 -8.98
CA LEU A 75 13.02 -22.15 -7.68
C LEU A 75 12.11 -22.81 -6.65
N ALA A 76 10.82 -22.94 -6.94
CA ALA A 76 9.81 -23.54 -6.08
C ALA A 76 9.70 -25.06 -6.33
N ASP A 77 10.75 -25.82 -6.03
CA ASP A 77 10.93 -27.23 -6.41
C ASP A 77 10.73 -28.24 -5.25
N THR A 78 10.45 -27.76 -4.01
CA THR A 78 10.05 -28.60 -2.88
C THR A 78 8.57 -28.39 -2.54
N PRO A 79 7.91 -29.33 -1.83
CA PRO A 79 6.53 -29.12 -1.40
C PRO A 79 6.33 -27.82 -0.57
N ALA A 80 7.30 -27.45 0.26
CA ALA A 80 7.23 -26.23 1.09
C ALA A 80 7.36 -24.96 0.22
N THR A 81 8.31 -24.90 -0.69
CA THR A 81 8.49 -23.74 -1.57
C THR A 81 7.37 -23.64 -2.62
N THR A 82 6.84 -24.76 -3.11
CA THR A 82 5.67 -24.79 -4.00
C THR A 82 4.42 -24.22 -3.30
N ALA A 83 4.18 -24.62 -2.05
CA ALA A 83 3.06 -24.08 -1.27
C ALA A 83 3.21 -22.57 -1.00
N ALA A 84 4.44 -22.11 -0.72
CA ALA A 84 4.73 -20.69 -0.56
C ALA A 84 4.53 -19.92 -1.88
N TRP A 85 5.01 -20.45 -2.99
CA TRP A 85 4.86 -19.85 -4.32
C TRP A 85 3.39 -19.70 -4.73
N ALA A 86 2.55 -20.67 -4.41
CA ALA A 86 1.12 -20.60 -4.71
C ALA A 86 0.41 -19.41 -4.02
N ILE A 87 0.98 -18.88 -2.92
CA ILE A 87 0.50 -17.65 -2.28
C ILE A 87 1.10 -16.42 -2.98
N VAL A 88 2.38 -16.45 -3.28
CA VAL A 88 3.16 -15.33 -3.84
C VAL A 88 2.74 -15.02 -5.28
N GLU A 89 2.63 -16.04 -6.12
CA GLU A 89 2.44 -15.90 -7.56
C GLU A 89 1.30 -14.97 -7.96
N PRO A 90 0.05 -15.15 -7.47
CA PRO A 90 -1.05 -14.27 -7.84
C PRO A 90 -0.85 -12.84 -7.37
N LEU A 91 -0.27 -12.62 -6.18
CA LEU A 91 0.00 -11.29 -5.63
C LEU A 91 1.08 -10.56 -6.44
N LEU A 92 2.14 -11.26 -6.80
CA LEU A 92 3.23 -10.73 -7.60
C LEU A 92 2.78 -10.44 -9.04
N ALA A 93 1.95 -11.31 -9.62
CA ALA A 93 1.37 -11.09 -10.95
C ALA A 93 0.49 -9.82 -10.99
N GLU A 94 -0.35 -9.59 -9.98
CA GLU A 94 -1.18 -8.39 -9.88
C GLU A 94 -0.36 -7.11 -9.82
N VAL A 95 0.66 -7.06 -8.95
CA VAL A 95 1.47 -5.85 -8.78
C VAL A 95 2.35 -5.58 -10.01
N ARG A 96 2.85 -6.61 -10.67
CA ARG A 96 3.66 -6.48 -11.90
C ARG A 96 2.84 -6.07 -13.11
N ALA A 97 1.56 -6.43 -13.15
CA ALA A 97 0.63 -6.03 -14.21
C ALA A 97 0.13 -4.59 -14.04
N ALA A 98 0.36 -3.95 -12.88
CA ALA A 98 -0.15 -2.64 -12.58
C ALA A 98 0.80 -1.52 -13.02
N ASP A 99 0.28 -0.52 -13.75
CA ASP A 99 0.99 0.74 -13.99
C ASP A 99 0.93 1.65 -12.76
N VAL A 100 -0.16 1.52 -11.99
CA VAL A 100 -0.38 2.27 -10.75
C VAL A 100 -0.82 1.32 -9.63
N VAL A 101 -0.18 1.44 -8.48
CA VAL A 101 -0.61 0.78 -7.23
C VAL A 101 -1.13 1.84 -6.27
N LEU A 102 -2.42 1.78 -5.97
CA LEU A 102 -3.10 2.61 -4.99
C LEU A 102 -3.24 1.82 -3.68
N ILE A 103 -2.79 2.40 -2.57
CA ILE A 103 -2.87 1.76 -1.25
C ILE A 103 -3.67 2.65 -0.31
N GLY A 104 -4.88 2.21 0.06
CA GLY A 104 -5.70 2.81 1.12
C GLY A 104 -5.33 2.22 2.48
N THR A 105 -4.64 2.99 3.33
CA THR A 105 -4.13 2.47 4.60
C THR A 105 -4.30 3.45 5.76
N PRO A 106 -4.91 3.04 6.90
CA PRO A 106 -4.90 3.86 8.11
C PRO A 106 -3.54 3.79 8.80
N MET A 107 -3.26 4.80 9.64
CA MET A 107 -2.15 4.69 10.59
C MET A 107 -2.61 3.93 11.84
N TYR A 108 -2.06 2.76 12.09
CA TYR A 108 -2.24 2.00 13.32
C TYR A 108 -0.93 1.99 14.13
N ASN A 109 -1.00 2.46 15.37
CA ASN A 109 0.15 2.48 16.28
C ASN A 109 1.42 3.10 15.64
N TYR A 110 1.24 4.27 15.00
CA TYR A 110 2.29 5.03 14.29
C TYR A 110 2.82 4.40 13.00
N SER A 111 2.30 3.26 12.55
CA SER A 111 2.79 2.53 11.38
C SER A 111 1.64 2.00 10.51
N ILE A 112 1.94 1.05 9.64
CA ILE A 112 0.98 0.39 8.77
C ILE A 112 0.24 -0.75 9.49
N PRO A 113 -0.98 -1.12 9.04
CA PRO A 113 -1.64 -2.33 9.51
C PRO A 113 -0.84 -3.61 9.21
N ALA A 114 -0.96 -4.62 10.09
CA ALA A 114 -0.32 -5.92 9.90
C ALA A 114 -0.75 -6.60 8.58
N SER A 115 -1.99 -6.40 8.13
CA SER A 115 -2.48 -6.93 6.87
C SER A 115 -1.73 -6.37 5.66
N LEU A 116 -1.39 -5.07 5.66
CA LEU A 116 -0.56 -4.47 4.61
C LEU A 116 0.88 -4.98 4.69
N LYS A 117 1.42 -5.12 5.92
CA LYS A 117 2.78 -5.66 6.10
C LYS A 117 2.88 -7.09 5.57
N ALA A 118 1.87 -7.94 5.82
CA ALA A 118 1.83 -9.30 5.30
C ALA A 118 1.86 -9.35 3.76
N TRP A 119 1.09 -8.48 3.10
CA TRP A 119 1.12 -8.37 1.64
C TRP A 119 2.51 -7.95 1.14
N LEU A 120 3.10 -6.90 1.73
CA LEU A 120 4.44 -6.43 1.38
C LEU A 120 5.49 -7.53 1.55
N ASP A 121 5.43 -8.28 2.65
CA ASP A 121 6.39 -9.35 2.92
C ASP A 121 6.30 -10.49 1.92
N GLN A 122 5.09 -10.87 1.51
CA GLN A 122 4.89 -11.97 0.56
C GLN A 122 5.45 -11.66 -0.85
N ILE A 123 5.32 -10.41 -1.31
CA ILE A 123 5.72 -10.05 -2.67
C ILE A 123 7.18 -9.57 -2.79
N THR A 124 7.92 -9.46 -1.66
CA THR A 124 9.23 -8.83 -1.65
C THR A 124 10.36 -9.86 -1.70
N PHE A 125 11.11 -9.85 -2.78
CA PHE A 125 12.30 -10.66 -2.97
C PHE A 125 13.57 -9.81 -3.04
N PRO A 126 14.76 -10.38 -2.67
CA PRO A 126 16.01 -9.65 -2.73
C PRO A 126 16.31 -9.10 -4.15
N ARG A 127 16.75 -7.84 -4.23
CA ARG A 127 17.16 -7.16 -5.45
C ARG A 127 16.08 -7.00 -6.53
N MET A 128 14.80 -7.18 -6.19
CA MET A 128 13.72 -6.96 -7.14
C MET A 128 13.54 -5.48 -7.48
N SER A 129 12.81 -5.23 -8.57
CA SER A 129 12.34 -3.90 -8.96
C SER A 129 10.90 -3.99 -9.46
N LEU A 130 10.10 -3.01 -9.10
CA LEU A 130 8.76 -2.80 -9.66
C LEU A 130 8.71 -1.52 -10.52
N ALA A 131 9.84 -0.84 -10.71
CA ALA A 131 9.88 0.29 -11.64
C ALA A 131 9.53 -0.19 -13.08
N PRO A 132 8.72 0.57 -13.83
CA PRO A 132 8.29 1.96 -13.63
C PRO A 132 6.93 2.12 -12.94
N THR A 133 6.40 1.12 -12.23
CA THR A 133 5.11 1.21 -11.52
C THR A 133 5.08 2.39 -10.54
N ARG A 134 4.00 3.16 -10.56
CA ARG A 134 3.81 4.33 -9.69
C ARG A 134 2.99 3.96 -8.46
N PHE A 135 3.38 4.44 -7.29
CA PHE A 135 2.67 4.17 -6.03
C PHE A 135 2.01 5.43 -5.50
N VAL A 136 0.72 5.31 -5.15
CA VAL A 136 -0.07 6.34 -4.47
C VAL A 136 -0.62 5.75 -3.18
N VAL A 137 -0.40 6.45 -2.07
CA VAL A 137 -0.86 5.98 -0.74
C VAL A 137 -1.82 7.00 -0.17
N THR A 138 -3.06 6.57 0.08
CA THR A 138 -4.08 7.37 0.79
C THR A 138 -4.14 6.94 2.24
N THR A 139 -3.99 7.90 3.18
CA THR A 139 -3.93 7.56 4.61
C THR A 139 -4.97 8.29 5.43
N ALA A 140 -5.37 7.66 6.55
CA ALA A 140 -6.16 8.26 7.61
C ALA A 140 -5.39 8.14 8.93
N ARG A 141 -5.10 9.28 9.56
CA ARG A 141 -4.21 9.40 10.71
C ARG A 141 -4.94 10.02 11.89
N GLY A 142 -4.87 9.36 13.07
CA GLY A 142 -5.55 9.81 14.27
C GLY A 142 -5.05 11.15 14.81
N GLY A 143 -3.76 11.43 14.68
CA GLY A 143 -3.10 12.69 15.06
C GLY A 143 -2.65 13.51 13.84
N MET A 144 -1.84 14.55 14.11
CA MET A 144 -1.17 15.36 13.10
C MET A 144 0.33 14.99 13.06
N TYR A 145 0.83 14.62 11.88
CA TYR A 145 2.19 14.15 11.66
C TYR A 145 2.92 14.93 10.55
N SER A 146 2.26 15.90 9.94
CA SER A 146 2.86 16.80 8.95
C SER A 146 4.08 17.55 9.53
N PRO A 147 5.02 18.03 8.69
CA PRO A 147 6.21 18.75 9.15
C PRO A 147 5.86 19.91 10.08
N GLY A 148 6.53 19.97 11.24
CA GLY A 148 6.28 20.96 12.29
C GLY A 148 5.18 20.59 13.29
N ALA A 149 4.40 19.54 13.05
CA ALA A 149 3.41 19.06 14.03
C ALA A 149 4.10 18.39 15.24
N PRO A 150 3.45 18.41 16.44
CA PRO A 150 4.04 17.81 17.65
C PRO A 150 4.35 16.32 17.54
N LYS A 151 3.67 15.61 16.63
CA LYS A 151 3.88 14.16 16.40
C LYS A 151 4.64 13.85 15.12
N ALA A 152 5.20 14.83 14.42
CA ALA A 152 5.94 14.61 13.17
C ALA A 152 7.07 13.56 13.30
N ALA A 153 7.78 13.54 14.44
CA ALA A 153 8.85 12.57 14.71
C ALA A 153 8.36 11.11 14.81
N TYR A 154 7.08 10.91 15.04
CA TYR A 154 6.45 9.58 15.17
C TYR A 154 5.78 9.10 13.88
N ASP A 155 5.97 9.80 12.75
CA ASP A 155 5.52 9.30 11.45
C ASP A 155 6.43 8.18 10.95
N TYR A 156 6.22 7.00 11.50
CA TYR A 156 6.86 5.78 11.01
C TYR A 156 6.12 5.18 9.81
N GLN A 157 4.88 5.60 9.54
CA GLN A 157 4.10 5.04 8.43
C GLN A 157 4.60 5.53 7.08
N GLU A 158 4.62 6.83 6.85
CA GLU A 158 5.04 7.39 5.56
C GLU A 158 6.53 7.13 5.32
N ARG A 159 7.37 7.34 6.35
CA ARG A 159 8.80 7.07 6.26
C ARG A 159 9.09 5.61 5.94
N PHE A 160 8.45 4.66 6.64
CA PHE A 160 8.61 3.23 6.36
C PHE A 160 8.23 2.89 4.92
N LEU A 161 7.07 3.35 4.43
CA LEU A 161 6.63 3.04 3.08
C LEU A 161 7.54 3.66 2.00
N ARG A 162 8.00 4.89 2.19
CA ARG A 162 8.97 5.53 1.28
C ARG A 162 10.28 4.74 1.20
N ASP A 163 10.86 4.44 2.36
CA ASP A 163 12.13 3.70 2.45
C ASP A 163 11.96 2.29 1.88
N PHE A 164 10.83 1.65 2.15
CA PHE A 164 10.52 0.30 1.67
C PHE A 164 10.41 0.27 0.14
N PHE A 165 9.61 1.17 -0.45
CA PHE A 165 9.43 1.21 -1.90
C PHE A 165 10.70 1.63 -2.63
N ALA A 166 11.44 2.58 -2.09
CA ALA A 166 12.72 2.98 -2.67
C ALA A 166 13.77 1.86 -2.58
N GLY A 167 13.88 1.20 -1.43
CA GLY A 167 14.92 0.21 -1.16
C GLY A 167 14.64 -1.16 -1.77
N HIS A 168 13.37 -1.63 -1.74
CA HIS A 168 13.01 -2.96 -2.23
C HIS A 168 12.46 -2.95 -3.66
N PHE A 169 11.70 -1.92 -4.05
CA PHE A 169 11.01 -1.89 -5.34
C PHE A 169 11.64 -0.96 -6.36
N ALA A 170 12.69 -0.23 -5.99
CA ALA A 170 13.32 0.80 -6.83
C ALA A 170 12.33 1.90 -7.27
N VAL A 171 11.30 2.19 -6.45
CA VAL A 171 10.29 3.21 -6.70
C VAL A 171 10.56 4.42 -5.81
N GLN A 172 11.00 5.55 -6.41
CA GLN A 172 11.42 6.76 -5.67
C GLN A 172 10.27 7.76 -5.48
N ASP A 173 9.32 7.82 -6.44
CA ASP A 173 8.31 8.88 -6.53
C ASP A 173 6.95 8.43 -5.97
N THR A 174 6.93 7.96 -4.72
CA THR A 174 5.68 7.61 -4.05
C THR A 174 4.93 8.86 -3.59
N VAL A 175 3.67 8.98 -3.99
CA VAL A 175 2.80 10.10 -3.58
C VAL A 175 1.94 9.70 -2.40
N PHE A 176 1.87 10.57 -1.38
CA PHE A 176 1.05 10.38 -0.19
C PHE A 176 -0.08 11.42 -0.13
N VAL A 177 -1.28 10.97 0.19
CA VAL A 177 -2.47 11.78 0.44
C VAL A 177 -2.95 11.50 1.85
N ASN A 178 -2.74 12.43 2.76
CA ASN A 178 -2.92 12.24 4.20
C ASN A 178 -4.14 13.01 4.72
N ALA A 179 -5.11 12.33 5.34
CA ALA A 179 -6.13 12.93 6.18
C ALA A 179 -5.73 12.81 7.65
N GLU A 180 -5.46 13.93 8.31
CA GLU A 180 -4.95 13.98 9.68
C GLU A 180 -6.03 14.32 10.71
N LEU A 181 -5.73 14.12 11.99
CA LEU A 181 -6.60 14.44 13.14
C LEU A 181 -7.95 13.70 13.14
N VAL A 182 -8.01 12.52 12.53
CA VAL A 182 -9.25 11.73 12.41
C VAL A 182 -9.89 11.43 13.78
N ASN A 183 -9.07 11.30 14.83
CA ASN A 183 -9.60 11.05 16.19
C ASN A 183 -10.47 12.21 16.72
N SER A 184 -10.30 13.45 16.23
CA SER A 184 -11.13 14.58 16.62
C SER A 184 -12.62 14.40 16.28
N ARG A 185 -12.94 13.50 15.38
CA ARG A 185 -14.32 13.17 15.01
C ARG A 185 -15.09 12.45 16.12
N GLN A 186 -14.39 11.70 16.96
CA GLN A 186 -14.97 10.82 17.97
C GLN A 186 -14.55 11.14 19.39
N ASP A 187 -13.35 11.70 19.60
CA ASP A 187 -12.81 12.03 20.91
C ASP A 187 -13.24 13.44 21.33
N PRO A 188 -14.08 13.59 22.39
CA PRO A 188 -14.49 14.91 22.88
C PRO A 188 -13.33 15.79 23.33
N LEU A 189 -12.22 15.20 23.81
CA LEU A 189 -11.03 15.95 24.24
C LEU A 189 -10.31 16.61 23.05
N LEU A 190 -10.54 16.11 21.84
CA LEU A 190 -9.97 16.64 20.61
C LEU A 190 -10.97 17.44 19.76
N ALA A 191 -12.16 17.74 20.31
CA ALA A 191 -13.22 18.45 19.58
C ALA A 191 -12.76 19.82 19.05
N HIS A 192 -11.85 20.49 19.75
CA HIS A 192 -11.25 21.77 19.34
C HIS A 192 -10.36 21.66 18.06
N LEU A 193 -9.98 20.46 17.64
CA LEU A 193 -9.19 20.19 16.42
C LEU A 193 -10.06 19.78 15.22
N ARG A 194 -11.39 19.72 15.38
CA ARG A 194 -12.30 19.22 14.35
C ARG A 194 -12.25 20.06 13.07
N GLU A 195 -12.23 21.37 13.19
CA GLU A 195 -12.14 22.27 12.04
C GLU A 195 -10.82 22.04 11.24
N THR A 196 -9.71 21.84 11.96
CA THR A 196 -8.42 21.50 11.34
C THR A 196 -8.47 20.15 10.65
N HIS A 197 -9.13 19.15 11.24
CA HIS A 197 -9.38 17.86 10.60
C HIS A 197 -10.20 18.03 9.33
N ASP A 198 -11.32 18.77 9.38
CA ASP A 198 -12.22 18.96 8.24
C ASP A 198 -11.49 19.62 7.06
N ALA A 199 -10.62 20.60 7.34
CA ALA A 199 -9.76 21.21 6.32
C ALA A 199 -8.75 20.21 5.72
N SER A 200 -8.08 19.42 6.57
CA SER A 200 -7.14 18.37 6.14
C SER A 200 -7.83 17.32 5.27
N TYR A 201 -9.00 16.87 5.68
CA TYR A 201 -9.77 15.88 4.96
C TYR A 201 -10.29 16.40 3.61
N ALA A 202 -10.81 17.62 3.56
CA ALA A 202 -11.23 18.26 2.31
C ALA A 202 -10.07 18.40 1.31
N ALA A 203 -8.88 18.79 1.78
CA ALA A 203 -7.67 18.87 0.96
C ALA A 203 -7.26 17.48 0.44
N ALA A 204 -7.33 16.44 1.29
CA ALA A 204 -7.04 15.07 0.89
C ALA A 204 -8.01 14.52 -0.17
N LEU A 205 -9.32 14.80 -0.03
CA LEU A 205 -10.33 14.44 -1.04
C LEU A 205 -10.05 15.12 -2.39
N ALA A 206 -9.73 16.42 -2.38
CA ALA A 206 -9.40 17.16 -3.58
C ALA A 206 -8.13 16.60 -4.26
N ALA A 207 -7.09 16.29 -3.46
CA ALA A 207 -5.85 15.70 -3.95
C ALA A 207 -6.08 14.30 -4.54
N ALA A 208 -6.83 13.43 -3.85
CA ALA A 208 -7.15 12.08 -4.33
C ALA A 208 -7.87 12.14 -5.69
N ARG A 209 -8.88 13.01 -5.82
CA ARG A 209 -9.62 13.19 -7.09
C ARG A 209 -8.72 13.73 -8.21
N ARG A 210 -7.87 14.69 -7.94
CA ARG A 210 -6.95 15.27 -8.92
C ARG A 210 -5.94 14.22 -9.39
N LEU A 211 -5.28 13.55 -8.45
CA LEU A 211 -4.29 12.51 -8.76
C LEU A 211 -4.91 11.35 -9.56
N GLY A 212 -6.14 10.92 -9.23
CA GLY A 212 -6.83 9.88 -10.00
C GLY A 212 -7.04 10.25 -11.47
N LYS A 213 -7.09 11.54 -11.82
CA LYS A 213 -7.18 12.00 -13.21
C LYS A 213 -5.81 12.13 -13.89
N GLU A 214 -4.74 12.34 -13.12
CA GLU A 214 -3.39 12.56 -13.64
C GLU A 214 -2.62 11.25 -13.87
N TYR A 215 -3.02 10.16 -13.22
CA TYR A 215 -2.37 8.85 -13.28
C TYR A 215 -3.03 7.90 -14.27
#